data_56ed449e0447e796fb600b00cbc77c2c
#
_entry.id   56ed449e0447e796fb600b00cbc77c2c
#
_cell.length_a   1.000
_cell.length_b   1.000
_cell.length_c   1.000
_cell.angle_alpha   90.00
_cell.angle_beta   90.00
_cell.angle_gamma   90.00
#
_symmetry.space_group_name_H-M   'P 1'
#
loop_
_entity.id
_entity.type
_entity.pdbx_description
1 polymer ?
#
loop_
_entity_poly.entity_id
_entity_poly.type
_entity_poly.pdbx_seq_one_letter_code
_entity_poly.pdbx_strand_id
1 'polypeptide(L)'
;MTLPIFLIGARGCGKSTIGVELAQARDCRFVDTDHALQEQAQMTIATIVEKEGWPGFRARETAALQAVSAPATVIATGGGIILSEVNRRFMRETGVVIYLCAPVAVLAERLEAFPEEAQRPTLTGRPISEEVSEVLAQRDALYREAAHHIVNAAQTPERVVADIQAALLLARAS
;
A
#
# COMPACT_ATOMS: atom_id res chain seq x y z
N MET A 1 22.92 0.90 -7.02
CA MET A 1 21.56 0.89 -7.57
C MET A 1 20.54 1.18 -6.47
N THR A 2 19.54 1.97 -6.81
CA THR A 2 18.49 2.32 -5.85
C THR A 2 17.45 1.19 -5.80
N LEU A 3 17.26 0.61 -4.63
CA LEU A 3 16.26 -0.44 -4.45
C LEU A 3 14.84 0.10 -4.61
N PRO A 4 13.89 -0.72 -5.05
CA PRO A 4 12.48 -0.30 -5.03
C PRO A 4 12.02 -0.04 -3.60
N ILE A 5 11.09 0.90 -3.45
CA ILE A 5 10.50 1.25 -2.17
C ILE A 5 9.01 0.85 -2.22
N PHE A 6 8.61 -0.05 -1.32
CA PHE A 6 7.23 -0.49 -1.24
C PHE A 6 6.52 0.22 -0.10
N LEU A 7 5.40 0.88 -0.41
CA LEU A 7 4.56 1.52 0.60
C LEU A 7 3.40 0.58 0.90
N ILE A 8 3.29 0.15 2.14
CA ILE A 8 2.21 -0.72 2.60
C ILE A 8 1.39 -0.01 3.68
N GLY A 9 0.17 -0.44 3.88
CA GLY A 9 -0.71 0.12 4.89
C GLY A 9 -2.17 -0.03 4.50
N ALA A 10 -3.06 0.31 5.44
CA ALA A 10 -4.49 0.20 5.26
C ALA A 10 -5.02 1.19 4.23
N ARG A 11 -6.21 0.92 3.71
CA ARG A 11 -6.92 1.88 2.85
C ARG A 11 -7.07 3.20 3.60
N GLY A 12 -6.84 4.29 2.89
CA GLY A 12 -6.95 5.64 3.47
C GLY A 12 -5.70 6.15 4.15
N CYS A 13 -4.61 5.38 4.20
CA CYS A 13 -3.37 5.86 4.83
C CYS A 13 -2.57 6.81 3.95
N GLY A 14 -2.92 6.94 2.66
CA GLY A 14 -2.28 7.91 1.78
C GLY A 14 -1.16 7.38 0.90
N LYS A 15 -1.11 6.08 0.66
CA LYS A 15 -0.02 5.45 -0.11
C LYS A 15 0.20 6.08 -1.48
N SER A 16 -0.87 6.34 -2.24
CA SER A 16 -0.73 6.91 -3.58
C SER A 16 -0.22 8.34 -3.55
N THR A 17 -0.80 9.18 -2.68
CA THR A 17 -0.37 10.58 -2.54
C THR A 17 1.07 10.67 -2.07
N ILE A 18 1.41 9.93 -1.02
CA ILE A 18 2.76 9.89 -0.46
C ILE A 18 3.73 9.32 -1.49
N GLY A 19 3.32 8.26 -2.20
CA GLY A 19 4.16 7.61 -3.21
C GLY A 19 4.56 8.55 -4.33
N VAL A 20 3.62 9.34 -4.84
CA VAL A 20 3.91 10.32 -5.91
C VAL A 20 4.89 11.37 -5.41
N GLU A 21 4.66 11.94 -4.22
CA GLU A 21 5.54 12.95 -3.66
C GLU A 21 6.93 12.41 -3.34
N LEU A 22 7.00 11.20 -2.79
CA LEU A 22 8.28 10.56 -2.49
C LEU A 22 9.07 10.29 -3.77
N ALA A 23 8.40 9.79 -4.81
CA ALA A 23 9.03 9.51 -6.08
C ALA A 23 9.60 10.79 -6.71
N GLN A 24 8.86 11.89 -6.65
CA GLN A 24 9.34 13.19 -7.13
C GLN A 24 10.56 13.66 -6.35
N ALA A 25 10.51 13.53 -5.02
CA ALA A 25 11.62 13.96 -4.17
C ALA A 25 12.89 13.16 -4.39
N ARG A 26 12.79 11.91 -4.81
CA ARG A 26 13.94 11.03 -5.04
C ARG A 26 14.27 10.82 -6.52
N ASP A 27 13.57 11.51 -7.40
CA ASP A 27 13.72 11.36 -8.86
C ASP A 27 13.55 9.90 -9.29
N CYS A 28 12.50 9.27 -8.77
CA CYS A 28 12.15 7.88 -9.04
C CYS A 28 10.83 7.80 -9.79
N ARG A 29 10.57 6.64 -10.39
CA ARG A 29 9.27 6.34 -10.98
C ARG A 29 8.26 6.02 -9.88
N PHE A 30 6.99 6.24 -10.15
CA PHE A 30 5.90 5.87 -9.26
C PHE A 30 4.98 4.87 -9.95
N VAL A 31 4.61 3.80 -9.26
CA VAL A 31 3.65 2.80 -9.74
C VAL A 31 2.69 2.44 -8.60
N ASP A 32 1.41 2.32 -8.94
CA ASP A 32 0.37 1.83 -8.04
C ASP A 32 -0.01 0.43 -8.51
N THR A 33 0.09 -0.58 -7.65
CA THR A 33 -0.18 -1.98 -8.03
C THR A 33 -1.64 -2.20 -8.41
N ASP A 34 -2.58 -1.51 -7.75
CA ASP A 34 -4.01 -1.64 -8.07
C ASP A 34 -4.30 -1.10 -9.47
N HIS A 35 -3.69 0.02 -9.81
CA HIS A 35 -3.83 0.61 -11.14
C HIS A 35 -3.23 -0.31 -12.21
N ALA A 36 -2.02 -0.81 -11.98
CA ALA A 36 -1.34 -1.71 -12.91
C ALA A 36 -2.15 -2.99 -13.11
N LEU A 37 -2.71 -3.54 -12.04
CA LEU A 37 -3.52 -4.74 -12.08
C LEU A 37 -4.78 -4.53 -12.95
N GLN A 38 -5.46 -3.41 -12.76
CA GLN A 38 -6.66 -3.09 -13.52
C GLN A 38 -6.36 -2.87 -15.01
N GLU A 39 -5.24 -2.23 -15.33
CA GLU A 39 -4.80 -2.06 -16.71
C GLU A 39 -4.50 -3.40 -17.36
N GLN A 40 -3.79 -4.29 -16.68
CA GLN A 40 -3.45 -5.61 -17.21
C GLN A 40 -4.69 -6.47 -17.42
N ALA A 41 -5.65 -6.39 -16.50
CA ALA A 41 -6.89 -7.17 -16.57
C ALA A 41 -7.90 -6.55 -17.52
N GLN A 42 -7.77 -5.26 -17.83
CA GLN A 42 -8.78 -4.47 -18.54
C GLN A 42 -10.15 -4.54 -17.86
N MET A 43 -10.12 -4.57 -16.52
CA MET A 43 -11.31 -4.64 -15.67
C MET A 43 -11.04 -3.85 -14.39
N THR A 44 -12.12 -3.33 -13.79
CA THR A 44 -12.01 -2.73 -12.46
C THR A 44 -11.84 -3.83 -11.41
N ILE A 45 -11.32 -3.46 -10.24
CA ILE A 45 -11.18 -4.40 -9.13
C ILE A 45 -12.55 -5.00 -8.76
N ALA A 46 -13.60 -4.19 -8.74
CA ALA A 46 -14.94 -4.66 -8.45
C ALA A 46 -15.39 -5.77 -9.43
N THR A 47 -15.12 -5.57 -10.72
CA THR A 47 -15.46 -6.55 -11.76
C THR A 47 -14.63 -7.83 -11.60
N ILE A 48 -13.35 -7.71 -11.29
CA ILE A 48 -12.49 -8.88 -11.06
C ILE A 48 -13.01 -9.70 -9.90
N VAL A 49 -13.35 -9.06 -8.78
CA VAL A 49 -13.86 -9.74 -7.59
C VAL A 49 -15.21 -10.41 -7.90
N GLU A 50 -16.06 -9.74 -8.68
CA GLU A 50 -17.34 -10.30 -9.09
C GLU A 50 -17.18 -11.57 -9.94
N LYS A 51 -16.26 -11.55 -10.89
CA LYS A 51 -16.06 -12.66 -11.84
C LYS A 51 -15.17 -13.78 -11.30
N GLU A 52 -14.12 -13.43 -10.58
CA GLU A 52 -13.08 -14.37 -10.15
C GLU A 52 -13.01 -14.56 -8.64
N GLY A 53 -13.75 -13.75 -7.87
CA GLY A 53 -13.70 -13.77 -6.42
C GLY A 53 -12.42 -13.12 -5.87
N TRP A 54 -12.34 -13.03 -4.55
CA TRP A 54 -11.15 -12.50 -3.90
C TRP A 54 -9.89 -13.34 -4.20
N PRO A 55 -9.94 -14.69 -4.25
CA PRO A 55 -8.75 -15.47 -4.61
C PRO A 55 -8.17 -15.11 -5.99
N GLY A 56 -9.05 -14.89 -6.99
CA GLY A 56 -8.61 -14.48 -8.32
C GLY A 56 -7.97 -13.11 -8.32
N PHE A 57 -8.56 -12.16 -7.57
CA PHE A 57 -7.97 -10.83 -7.40
C PHE A 57 -6.59 -10.92 -6.74
N ARG A 58 -6.46 -11.72 -5.66
CA ARG A 58 -5.19 -11.87 -4.95
C ARG A 58 -4.09 -12.46 -5.83
N ALA A 59 -4.43 -13.40 -6.71
CA ALA A 59 -3.46 -13.95 -7.65
C ALA A 59 -2.96 -12.88 -8.64
N ARG A 60 -3.88 -12.04 -9.13
CA ARG A 60 -3.52 -10.93 -10.02
C ARG A 60 -2.69 -9.88 -9.30
N GLU A 61 -2.99 -9.63 -8.03
CA GLU A 61 -2.25 -8.68 -7.19
C GLU A 61 -0.78 -9.11 -7.02
N THR A 62 -0.55 -10.38 -6.76
CA THR A 62 0.81 -10.94 -6.64
C THR A 62 1.56 -10.80 -7.97
N ALA A 63 0.92 -11.13 -9.07
CA ALA A 63 1.54 -11.01 -10.40
C ALA A 63 1.88 -9.56 -10.73
N ALA A 64 0.97 -8.62 -10.43
CA ALA A 64 1.20 -7.20 -10.68
C ALA A 64 2.36 -6.67 -9.83
N LEU A 65 2.42 -7.05 -8.55
CA LEU A 65 3.51 -6.66 -7.66
C LEU A 65 4.86 -7.06 -8.23
N GLN A 66 4.99 -8.29 -8.67
CA GLN A 66 6.24 -8.79 -9.22
C GLN A 66 6.60 -8.11 -10.55
N ALA A 67 5.59 -7.86 -11.37
CA ALA A 67 5.80 -7.26 -12.69
C ALA A 67 6.28 -5.80 -12.62
N VAL A 68 5.82 -5.03 -11.63
CA VAL A 68 6.15 -3.60 -11.53
C VAL A 68 7.39 -3.31 -10.68
N SER A 69 7.90 -4.29 -9.97
CA SER A 69 9.04 -4.10 -9.07
C SER A 69 10.33 -3.93 -9.87
N ALA A 70 10.95 -2.76 -9.72
CA ALA A 70 12.15 -2.39 -10.45
C ALA A 70 12.97 -1.39 -9.63
N PRO A 71 14.28 -1.26 -9.89
CA PRO A 71 15.10 -0.23 -9.23
C PRO A 71 14.55 1.17 -9.50
N ALA A 72 14.83 2.10 -8.62
CA ALA A 72 14.45 3.52 -8.74
C ALA A 72 12.93 3.68 -8.94
N THR A 73 12.13 2.87 -8.25
CA THR A 73 10.67 2.92 -8.35
C THR A 73 10.06 2.92 -6.95
N VAL A 74 9.09 3.82 -6.73
CA VAL A 74 8.26 3.83 -5.52
C VAL A 74 6.95 3.13 -5.88
N ILE A 75 6.59 2.11 -5.13
CA ILE A 75 5.44 1.26 -5.43
C ILE A 75 4.41 1.37 -4.29
N ALA A 76 3.24 1.95 -4.59
CA ALA A 76 2.11 1.95 -3.67
C ALA A 76 1.34 0.65 -3.86
N THR A 77 1.18 -0.11 -2.78
CA THR A 77 0.54 -1.42 -2.85
C THR A 77 -0.91 -1.38 -2.35
N GLY A 78 -1.69 -2.37 -2.69
CA GLY A 78 -3.04 -2.52 -2.15
C GLY A 78 -3.03 -2.90 -0.68
N GLY A 79 -4.10 -2.58 0.05
CA GLY A 79 -4.18 -2.81 1.49
C GLY A 79 -4.01 -4.26 1.92
N GLY A 80 -4.39 -5.20 1.07
CA GLY A 80 -4.26 -6.64 1.36
C GLY A 80 -3.04 -7.33 0.77
N ILE A 81 -2.08 -6.57 0.24
CA ILE A 81 -0.86 -7.15 -0.34
C ILE A 81 -0.12 -8.03 0.66
N ILE A 82 -0.18 -7.70 1.93
CA ILE A 82 0.54 -8.40 3.00
C ILE A 82 -0.11 -9.72 3.45
N LEU A 83 -1.31 -10.02 2.95
CA LEU A 83 -1.98 -11.26 3.33
C LEU A 83 -1.25 -12.51 2.83
N SER A 84 -0.51 -12.39 1.73
CA SER A 84 0.29 -13.48 1.17
C SER A 84 1.71 -13.43 1.74
N GLU A 85 2.17 -14.55 2.30
CA GLU A 85 3.55 -14.69 2.74
C GLU A 85 4.52 -14.49 1.58
N VAL A 86 4.15 -14.98 0.39
CA VAL A 86 4.96 -14.81 -0.83
C VAL A 86 5.19 -13.33 -1.10
N ASN A 87 4.14 -12.51 -1.00
CA ASN A 87 4.26 -11.06 -1.21
C ASN A 87 5.14 -10.40 -0.15
N ARG A 88 4.94 -10.74 1.13
CA ARG A 88 5.74 -10.17 2.22
C ARG A 88 7.22 -10.48 2.03
N ARG A 89 7.54 -11.72 1.74
CA ARG A 89 8.92 -12.15 1.52
C ARG A 89 9.52 -11.49 0.28
N PHE A 90 8.78 -11.46 -0.81
CA PHE A 90 9.21 -10.82 -2.06
C PHE A 90 9.60 -9.36 -1.84
N MET A 91 8.73 -8.60 -1.16
CA MET A 91 9.00 -7.17 -0.91
C MET A 91 10.24 -6.97 -0.04
N ARG A 92 10.37 -7.75 1.02
CA ARG A 92 11.50 -7.62 1.94
C ARG A 92 12.83 -7.99 1.29
N GLU A 93 12.84 -8.99 0.43
CA GLU A 93 14.05 -9.43 -0.25
C GLU A 93 14.40 -8.55 -1.45
N THR A 94 13.41 -7.91 -2.06
CA THR A 94 13.59 -7.13 -3.29
C THR A 94 13.93 -5.67 -3.00
N GLY A 95 13.36 -5.08 -1.95
CA GLY A 95 13.52 -3.65 -1.70
C GLY A 95 13.34 -3.25 -0.24
N VAL A 96 12.94 -2.00 -0.03
CA VAL A 96 12.68 -1.44 1.30
C VAL A 96 11.18 -1.29 1.48
N VAL A 97 10.65 -1.82 2.58
CA VAL A 97 9.22 -1.80 2.87
C VAL A 97 8.92 -0.79 3.97
N ILE A 98 8.05 0.16 3.67
CA ILE A 98 7.63 1.23 4.58
C ILE A 98 6.15 1.04 4.91
N TYR A 99 5.83 0.87 6.19
CA TYR A 99 4.45 0.80 6.66
C TYR A 99 3.97 2.22 7.02
N LEU A 100 2.97 2.71 6.29
CA LEU A 100 2.32 3.98 6.59
C LEU A 100 1.20 3.71 7.59
N CYS A 101 1.50 3.93 8.86
CA CYS A 101 0.62 3.60 9.99
C CYS A 101 -0.20 4.81 10.42
N ALA A 102 -1.51 4.65 10.56
CA ALA A 102 -2.40 5.71 11.03
C ALA A 102 -3.50 5.12 11.91
N PRO A 103 -4.01 5.91 12.91
CA PRO A 103 -5.14 5.45 13.73
C PRO A 103 -6.40 5.22 12.90
N VAL A 104 -7.24 4.32 13.37
CA VAL A 104 -8.52 3.99 12.71
C VAL A 104 -9.35 5.25 12.42
N ALA A 105 -9.43 6.18 13.38
CA ALA A 105 -10.21 7.40 13.22
C ALA A 105 -9.74 8.23 12.02
N VAL A 106 -8.43 8.33 11.81
CA VAL A 106 -7.84 9.07 10.69
C VAL A 106 -8.14 8.35 9.37
N LEU A 107 -7.99 7.03 9.35
CA LEU A 107 -8.27 6.23 8.15
C LEU A 107 -9.73 6.34 7.73
N ALA A 108 -10.65 6.19 8.69
CA ALA A 108 -12.08 6.28 8.43
C ALA A 108 -12.47 7.66 7.92
N GLU A 109 -11.94 8.72 8.53
CA GLU A 109 -12.20 10.10 8.11
C GLU A 109 -11.74 10.33 6.67
N ARG A 110 -10.56 9.84 6.32
CA ARG A 110 -10.02 9.99 4.96
C ARG A 110 -10.86 9.24 3.93
N LEU A 111 -11.31 8.04 4.24
CA LEU A 111 -12.16 7.25 3.33
C LEU A 111 -13.52 7.88 3.14
N GLU A 112 -14.11 8.47 4.20
CA GLU A 112 -15.38 9.18 4.10
C GLU A 112 -15.25 10.48 3.30
N ALA A 113 -14.11 11.17 3.41
CA ALA A 113 -13.84 12.39 2.68
C ALA A 113 -13.56 12.14 1.19
N PHE A 114 -13.09 10.94 0.84
CA PHE A 114 -12.75 10.58 -0.54
C PHE A 114 -13.52 9.33 -0.96
N PRO A 115 -14.81 9.47 -1.32
CA PRO A 115 -15.67 8.33 -1.67
C PRO A 115 -15.12 7.45 -2.79
N GLU A 116 -14.29 7.98 -3.68
CA GLU A 116 -13.68 7.22 -4.77
C GLU A 116 -12.79 6.10 -4.25
N GLU A 117 -12.07 6.33 -3.16
CA GLU A 117 -11.27 5.30 -2.53
C GLU A 117 -12.14 4.23 -1.85
N ALA A 118 -13.36 4.60 -1.47
CA ALA A 118 -14.32 3.70 -0.84
C ALA A 118 -15.13 2.87 -1.85
N GLN A 119 -14.95 3.09 -3.16
CA GLN A 119 -15.69 2.38 -4.20
C GLN A 119 -15.26 0.93 -4.40
N ARG A 120 -14.18 0.49 -3.76
CA ARG A 120 -13.78 -0.91 -3.78
C ARG A 120 -14.85 -1.77 -3.13
N PRO A 121 -14.99 -3.05 -3.54
CA PRO A 121 -15.89 -3.95 -2.85
C PRO A 121 -15.54 -4.02 -1.38
N THR A 122 -16.56 -3.94 -0.51
CA THR A 122 -16.34 -4.09 0.92
C THR A 122 -15.97 -5.54 1.23
N LEU A 123 -15.14 -5.73 2.26
CA LEU A 123 -14.74 -7.07 2.69
C LEU A 123 -15.79 -7.69 3.62
N THR A 124 -16.46 -6.87 4.42
CA THR A 124 -17.40 -7.33 5.44
C THR A 124 -18.85 -6.94 5.18
N GLY A 125 -19.10 -5.99 4.27
CA GLY A 125 -20.43 -5.42 4.04
C GLY A 125 -20.88 -4.44 5.11
N ARG A 126 -20.01 -4.07 6.05
CA ARG A 126 -20.30 -3.14 7.15
C ARG A 126 -19.98 -1.70 6.77
N PRO A 127 -20.44 -0.71 7.57
CA PRO A 127 -20.02 0.68 7.39
C PRO A 127 -18.50 0.83 7.37
N ILE A 128 -17.99 1.83 6.66
CA ILE A 128 -16.56 2.05 6.47
C ILE A 128 -15.79 2.08 7.78
N SER A 129 -16.27 2.83 8.78
CA SER A 129 -15.56 2.96 10.06
C SER A 129 -15.40 1.62 10.79
N GLU A 130 -16.44 0.79 10.78
CA GLU A 130 -16.41 -0.53 11.42
C GLU A 130 -15.50 -1.48 10.65
N GLU A 131 -15.60 -1.48 9.32
CA GLU A 131 -14.76 -2.32 8.46
C GLU A 131 -13.29 -1.97 8.63
N VAL A 132 -12.94 -0.68 8.63
CA VAL A 132 -11.55 -0.23 8.81
C VAL A 132 -10.99 -0.72 10.13
N SER A 133 -11.76 -0.58 11.22
CA SER A 133 -11.32 -1.02 12.54
C SER A 133 -11.06 -2.53 12.59
N GLU A 134 -11.98 -3.31 12.06
CA GLU A 134 -11.88 -4.78 12.05
C GLU A 134 -10.74 -5.26 11.15
N VAL A 135 -10.64 -4.72 9.95
CA VAL A 135 -9.61 -5.10 8.98
C VAL A 135 -8.22 -4.72 9.50
N LEU A 136 -8.07 -3.53 10.07
CA LEU A 136 -6.78 -3.10 10.62
C LEU A 136 -6.37 -3.99 11.80
N ALA A 137 -7.31 -4.34 12.68
CA ALA A 137 -7.02 -5.22 13.81
C ALA A 137 -6.47 -6.58 13.34
N GLN A 138 -6.99 -7.09 12.22
CA GLN A 138 -6.53 -8.36 11.65
C GLN A 138 -5.20 -8.24 10.92
N ARG A 139 -4.88 -7.09 10.34
CA ARG A 139 -3.73 -6.91 9.43
C ARG A 139 -2.54 -6.19 10.03
N ASP A 140 -2.71 -5.43 11.11
CA ASP A 140 -1.63 -4.61 11.66
C ASP A 140 -0.35 -5.40 11.94
N ALA A 141 -0.47 -6.59 12.52
CA ALA A 141 0.69 -7.43 12.81
C ALA A 141 1.42 -7.84 11.53
N LEU A 142 0.68 -8.11 10.45
CA LEU A 142 1.26 -8.47 9.16
C LEU A 142 1.97 -7.29 8.50
N TYR A 143 1.40 -6.08 8.61
CA TYR A 143 2.09 -4.88 8.13
C TYR A 143 3.41 -4.69 8.86
N ARG A 144 3.40 -4.83 10.19
CA ARG A 144 4.62 -4.66 10.99
C ARG A 144 5.67 -5.71 10.70
N GLU A 145 5.23 -6.96 10.47
CA GLU A 145 6.12 -8.05 10.08
C GLU A 145 6.79 -7.79 8.73
N ALA A 146 6.03 -7.27 7.77
CA ALA A 146 6.54 -7.00 6.42
C ALA A 146 7.43 -5.76 6.35
N ALA A 147 7.27 -4.80 7.27
CA ALA A 147 7.92 -3.51 7.19
C ALA A 147 9.38 -3.52 7.66
N HIS A 148 10.23 -2.79 6.95
CA HIS A 148 11.56 -2.43 7.44
C HIS A 148 11.47 -1.19 8.32
N HIS A 149 10.56 -0.27 8.01
CA HIS A 149 10.35 0.98 8.76
C HIS A 149 8.86 1.26 8.90
N ILE A 150 8.49 1.86 10.02
CA ILE A 150 7.11 2.27 10.30
C ILE A 150 7.08 3.78 10.43
N VAL A 151 6.23 4.45 9.64
CA VAL A 151 6.12 5.90 9.61
C VAL A 151 4.70 6.31 9.96
N ASN A 152 4.55 7.34 10.80
CA ASN A 152 3.26 7.88 11.16
C ASN A 152 2.64 8.61 9.96
N ALA A 153 1.56 8.07 9.42
CA ALA A 153 0.87 8.61 8.26
C ALA A 153 -0.25 9.59 8.62
N ALA A 154 -0.46 9.87 9.91
CA ALA A 154 -1.46 10.82 10.38
C ALA A 154 -0.92 12.25 10.40
N GLN A 155 -0.08 12.60 9.46
CA GLN A 155 0.59 13.89 9.34
C GLN A 155 0.34 14.45 7.94
N THR A 156 0.86 15.65 7.67
CA THR A 156 0.82 16.20 6.30
C THR A 156 1.66 15.34 5.38
N PRO A 157 1.34 15.29 4.08
CA PRO A 157 2.15 14.50 3.13
C PRO A 157 3.62 14.90 3.12
N GLU A 158 3.93 16.19 3.22
CA GLU A 158 5.31 16.67 3.25
C GLU A 158 6.08 16.12 4.45
N ARG A 159 5.43 16.06 5.62
CA ARG A 159 6.06 15.52 6.83
C ARG A 159 6.27 14.01 6.72
N VAL A 160 5.30 13.29 6.16
CA VAL A 160 5.41 11.84 5.96
C VAL A 160 6.59 11.54 5.04
N VAL A 161 6.70 12.25 3.93
CA VAL A 161 7.82 12.07 2.99
C VAL A 161 9.15 12.37 3.68
N ALA A 162 9.24 13.44 4.47
CA ALA A 162 10.47 13.78 5.21
C ALA A 162 10.85 12.65 6.18
N ASP A 163 9.88 12.09 6.89
CA ASP A 163 10.12 11.00 7.83
C ASP A 163 10.58 9.72 7.11
N ILE A 164 10.01 9.43 5.93
CA ILE A 164 10.45 8.29 5.13
C ILE A 164 11.90 8.49 4.68
N GLN A 165 12.24 9.66 4.19
CA GLN A 165 13.59 9.94 3.73
C GLN A 165 14.61 9.87 4.88
N ALA A 166 14.23 10.33 6.07
CA ALA A 166 15.08 10.20 7.26
C ALA A 166 15.32 8.73 7.62
N ALA A 167 14.27 7.90 7.56
CA ALA A 167 14.38 6.46 7.82
C ALA A 167 15.31 5.77 6.82
N LEU A 168 15.17 6.12 5.53
CA LEU A 168 16.03 5.56 4.48
C LEU A 168 17.49 5.96 4.65
N LEU A 169 17.73 7.20 5.08
CA LEU A 169 19.09 7.70 5.33
C LEU A 169 19.74 6.98 6.51
N LEU A 170 19.00 6.78 7.60
CA LEU A 170 19.50 6.05 8.76
C LEU A 170 19.84 4.60 8.42
N ALA A 171 19.03 3.96 7.60
CA ALA A 171 19.27 2.59 7.15
C ALA A 171 20.56 2.48 6.35
N ARG A 172 20.92 3.53 5.59
CA ARG A 172 22.16 3.55 4.81
C ARG A 172 23.39 3.81 5.70
N ALA A 173 23.19 4.47 6.82
CA ALA A 173 24.28 4.81 7.74
C ALA A 173 24.66 3.62 8.64
N SER A 174 23.76 2.65 8.78
CA SER A 174 24.04 1.45 9.57
C SER A 174 24.53 0.32 8.66
#